data_a11bc38875806d290b4a4e18ac321c5c
#
_entry.id   a11bc38875806d290b4a4e18ac321c5c
#
_cell.length_a   1.000
_cell.length_b   1.000
_cell.length_c   1.000
_cell.angle_alpha   90.00
_cell.angle_beta   90.00
_cell.angle_gamma   90.00
#
_symmetry.space_group_name_H-M   'P 1'
#
loop_
_entity.id
_entity.type
_entity.pdbx_description
1 polymer ?
#
loop_
_entity_poly.entity_id
_entity_poly.type
_entity_poly.pdbx_seq_one_letter_code
_entity_poly.pdbx_strand_id
1 'polypeptide(L)'
;MAKKLVAELMVEYLERRGVEYVFGLCGHTVIGMLDATSRAKTLKYISNRHEAVASTAADGYARVTNKASVVMCHLGPGITNVLTGVANAAFDSIPMVVIAGDVPSYYFGKHPHQEVNMHGDATQYKFLEPVCKRVWRLDDVEALPEIMDKAFRLAESGRPGPVLIDIPMDQFSREQEEYLWERTKHDSHITFKPALDPAAAKAIAEKLVNAKHPMLHAGGGIILAQASEELAALAEFLDIPVSRTLMGQGCISDTHPLLVGQTGFWGLEFTHSLTNNADVILGLGTRFAEADSSSWYQGVTFTPANTEFLQIDIEPSEIGRNYPVAIGAVGDLKIGLKQILEEVKKICPEGKKNPELRAAIAKAKADFKKSNEAISNDSRFPMTPQRILKDVKEVIPEDAHIFTDVGWNKNGVAQEFDVTVPGTIHHSSGLATMGFGASAVLGGKVAAPDKICIALIGDGGFGVNPTCLATAVEQGIACTWIVMNNSAFGTIAGLENANYGTTFGTKFHTPDGKTYSPSWAGVAEAYGVDAICVKSADEFKPALEKAMEANRAGKPFLVEAPMENIVVPTPGCWNINDIYSPNELVKEGKLVQNEYGQFVAPSHSKSHKAPN
;
A
#
# COMPACT_ATOMS: atom_id res chain seq x y z
N MET A 1 1.70 -46.42 9.04
CA MET A 1 0.94 -45.23 8.63
C MET A 1 1.47 -44.81 7.26
N ALA A 2 0.68 -44.16 6.43
CA ALA A 2 1.14 -43.74 5.12
C ALA A 2 2.19 -42.63 5.27
N LYS A 3 3.21 -42.68 4.41
CA LYS A 3 4.26 -41.67 4.31
C LYS A 3 4.15 -40.99 2.96
N LYS A 4 4.40 -39.69 2.95
CA LYS A 4 4.49 -38.87 1.75
C LYS A 4 5.71 -37.98 1.81
N LEU A 5 6.13 -37.44 0.67
CA LEU A 5 7.16 -36.42 0.65
C LEU A 5 6.67 -35.16 1.36
N VAL A 6 7.55 -34.50 2.08
CA VAL A 6 7.25 -33.24 2.80
C VAL A 6 6.68 -32.19 1.85
N ALA A 7 7.24 -32.05 0.64
CA ALA A 7 6.71 -31.12 -0.35
C ALA A 7 5.25 -31.42 -0.75
N GLU A 8 4.85 -32.70 -0.87
CA GLU A 8 3.47 -33.09 -1.14
C GLU A 8 2.53 -32.73 0.04
N LEU A 9 2.96 -32.98 1.26
CA LEU A 9 2.21 -32.64 2.48
C LEU A 9 2.05 -31.11 2.63
N MET A 10 3.07 -30.34 2.27
CA MET A 10 2.99 -28.88 2.23
C MET A 10 1.95 -28.39 1.21
N VAL A 11 1.96 -28.95 -0.01
CA VAL A 11 0.95 -28.61 -1.04
C VAL A 11 -0.44 -28.97 -0.57
N GLU A 12 -0.66 -30.16 -0.01
CA GLU A 12 -1.96 -30.56 0.55
C GLU A 12 -2.41 -29.64 1.71
N TYR A 13 -1.48 -29.15 2.52
CA TYR A 13 -1.76 -28.16 3.57
C TYR A 13 -2.22 -26.83 2.96
N LEU A 14 -1.49 -26.31 1.95
CA LEU A 14 -1.83 -25.05 1.29
C LEU A 14 -3.22 -25.13 0.64
N GLU A 15 -3.52 -26.23 -0.06
CA GLU A 15 -4.84 -26.47 -0.66
C GLU A 15 -5.96 -26.50 0.38
N ARG A 16 -5.77 -27.23 1.51
CA ARG A 16 -6.76 -27.27 2.61
C ARG A 16 -7.00 -25.91 3.24
N ARG A 17 -5.97 -25.07 3.28
CA ARG A 17 -6.07 -23.71 3.80
C ARG A 17 -6.76 -22.76 2.81
N GLY A 18 -7.05 -23.22 1.60
CA GLY A 18 -7.66 -22.41 0.56
C GLY A 18 -6.69 -21.45 -0.12
N VAL A 19 -5.40 -21.76 -0.11
CA VAL A 19 -4.40 -21.07 -0.93
C VAL A 19 -4.56 -21.54 -2.37
N GLU A 20 -4.86 -20.62 -3.28
CA GLU A 20 -5.08 -20.94 -4.69
C GLU A 20 -3.84 -20.69 -5.54
N TYR A 21 -2.95 -19.79 -5.09
CA TYR A 21 -1.80 -19.37 -5.87
C TYR A 21 -0.53 -19.28 -5.03
N VAL A 22 0.58 -19.73 -5.61
CA VAL A 22 1.95 -19.49 -5.15
C VAL A 22 2.67 -18.66 -6.21
N PHE A 23 3.17 -17.50 -5.81
CA PHE A 23 3.96 -16.62 -6.68
C PHE A 23 5.44 -16.91 -6.50
N GLY A 24 6.22 -17.02 -7.57
CA GLY A 24 7.63 -17.29 -7.38
C GLY A 24 8.48 -17.26 -8.65
N LEU A 25 9.77 -17.48 -8.45
CA LEU A 25 10.73 -17.81 -9.49
C LEU A 25 11.42 -19.10 -9.09
N CYS A 26 11.58 -20.01 -10.05
CA CYS A 26 12.19 -21.33 -9.82
C CYS A 26 13.67 -21.22 -9.50
N GLY A 27 14.17 -22.22 -8.77
CA GLY A 27 15.58 -22.44 -8.50
C GLY A 27 15.80 -23.83 -7.93
N HIS A 28 17.04 -24.32 -7.92
CA HIS A 28 17.31 -25.71 -7.58
C HIS A 28 16.90 -26.07 -6.12
N THR A 29 16.88 -25.12 -5.19
CA THR A 29 16.49 -25.41 -3.81
C THR A 29 14.99 -25.56 -3.58
N VAL A 30 14.15 -25.20 -4.56
CA VAL A 30 12.68 -25.32 -4.46
C VAL A 30 12.08 -26.29 -5.49
N ILE A 31 12.90 -27.09 -6.17
CA ILE A 31 12.45 -28.06 -7.18
C ILE A 31 11.43 -29.04 -6.61
N GLY A 32 11.64 -29.53 -5.38
CA GLY A 32 10.70 -30.44 -4.72
C GLY A 32 9.31 -29.84 -4.56
N MET A 33 9.20 -28.55 -4.22
CA MET A 33 7.93 -27.84 -4.14
C MET A 33 7.29 -27.64 -5.53
N LEU A 34 8.11 -27.31 -6.55
CA LEU A 34 7.60 -27.18 -7.93
C LEU A 34 7.03 -28.49 -8.44
N ASP A 35 7.74 -29.60 -8.23
CA ASP A 35 7.29 -30.93 -8.61
C ASP A 35 5.98 -31.28 -7.88
N ALA A 36 5.89 -31.10 -6.58
CA ALA A 36 4.67 -31.33 -5.80
C ALA A 36 3.51 -30.44 -6.28
N THR A 37 3.77 -29.14 -6.53
CA THR A 37 2.76 -28.20 -7.03
C THR A 37 2.26 -28.58 -8.43
N SER A 38 3.09 -29.18 -9.27
CA SER A 38 2.67 -29.66 -10.60
C SER A 38 1.58 -30.74 -10.55
N ARG A 39 1.44 -31.43 -9.42
CA ARG A 39 0.43 -32.45 -9.13
C ARG A 39 -0.70 -31.95 -8.22
N ALA A 40 -0.69 -30.69 -7.84
CA ALA A 40 -1.73 -30.07 -7.02
C ALA A 40 -3.09 -30.12 -7.72
N LYS A 41 -4.17 -30.18 -6.93
CA LYS A 41 -5.55 -30.21 -7.45
C LYS A 41 -6.09 -28.80 -7.71
N THR A 42 -5.81 -27.88 -6.81
CA THR A 42 -6.35 -26.52 -6.82
C THR A 42 -5.27 -25.45 -6.77
N LEU A 43 -4.12 -25.75 -6.17
CA LEU A 43 -3.00 -24.82 -6.06
C LEU A 43 -2.32 -24.60 -7.42
N LYS A 44 -2.14 -23.35 -7.81
CA LYS A 44 -1.49 -22.95 -9.07
C LYS A 44 -0.19 -22.18 -8.77
N TYR A 45 0.80 -22.36 -9.64
CA TYR A 45 2.05 -21.63 -9.58
C TYR A 45 2.06 -20.49 -10.60
N ILE A 46 2.26 -19.26 -10.14
CA ILE A 46 2.47 -18.08 -10.98
C ILE A 46 3.98 -17.87 -11.15
N SER A 47 4.48 -18.28 -12.31
CA SER A 47 5.89 -18.13 -12.68
C SER A 47 6.20 -16.68 -13.04
N ASN A 48 7.22 -16.12 -12.41
CA ASN A 48 7.69 -14.76 -12.66
C ASN A 48 9.11 -14.77 -13.26
N ARG A 49 9.57 -13.62 -13.72
CA ARG A 49 10.95 -13.48 -14.29
C ARG A 49 11.91 -12.79 -13.32
N HIS A 50 11.40 -12.37 -12.17
CA HIS A 50 12.17 -11.77 -11.08
C HIS A 50 11.39 -11.92 -9.77
N GLU A 51 12.06 -12.20 -8.66
CA GLU A 51 11.41 -12.42 -7.37
C GLU A 51 10.76 -11.16 -6.80
N ALA A 52 11.27 -9.97 -7.15
CA ALA A 52 10.62 -8.71 -6.79
C ALA A 52 9.24 -8.59 -7.48
N VAL A 53 9.10 -9.07 -8.73
CA VAL A 53 7.79 -9.14 -9.40
C VAL A 53 6.88 -10.12 -8.68
N ALA A 54 7.41 -11.30 -8.31
CA ALA A 54 6.64 -12.33 -7.61
C ALA A 54 6.11 -11.84 -6.26
N SER A 55 6.98 -11.27 -5.42
CA SER A 55 6.59 -10.78 -4.09
C SER A 55 5.65 -9.58 -4.15
N THR A 56 5.84 -8.70 -5.15
CA THR A 56 4.94 -7.54 -5.34
C THR A 56 3.58 -7.97 -5.92
N ALA A 57 3.54 -8.96 -6.82
CA ALA A 57 2.27 -9.53 -7.29
C ALA A 57 1.53 -10.23 -6.13
N ALA A 58 2.25 -10.97 -5.28
CA ALA A 58 1.68 -11.57 -4.07
C ALA A 58 1.11 -10.50 -3.11
N ASP A 59 1.79 -9.36 -2.94
CA ASP A 59 1.29 -8.20 -2.20
C ASP A 59 -0.05 -7.71 -2.81
N GLY A 60 -0.09 -7.47 -4.12
CA GLY A 60 -1.32 -7.07 -4.81
C GLY A 60 -2.47 -8.06 -4.65
N TYR A 61 -2.18 -9.37 -4.69
CA TYR A 61 -3.16 -10.42 -4.42
C TYR A 61 -3.74 -10.35 -3.00
N ALA A 62 -2.86 -10.18 -2.01
CA ALA A 62 -3.27 -10.12 -0.60
C ALA A 62 -4.10 -8.86 -0.29
N ARG A 63 -3.82 -7.73 -0.93
CA ARG A 63 -4.62 -6.47 -0.78
C ARG A 63 -6.06 -6.65 -1.25
N VAL A 64 -6.29 -7.41 -2.31
CA VAL A 64 -7.63 -7.64 -2.86
C VAL A 64 -8.38 -8.73 -2.09
N THR A 65 -7.68 -9.82 -1.72
CA THR A 65 -8.31 -10.95 -1.03
C THR A 65 -8.44 -10.78 0.48
N ASN A 66 -7.66 -9.88 1.09
CA ASN A 66 -7.47 -9.76 2.55
C ASN A 66 -7.05 -11.09 3.21
N LYS A 67 -6.32 -11.94 2.49
CA LYS A 67 -5.75 -13.21 2.95
C LYS A 67 -4.24 -13.21 2.74
N ALA A 68 -3.54 -14.04 3.51
CA ALA A 68 -2.11 -14.21 3.32
C ALA A 68 -1.80 -14.81 1.94
N SER A 69 -1.00 -14.10 1.16
CA SER A 69 -0.44 -14.61 -0.08
C SER A 69 0.78 -15.49 0.20
N VAL A 70 1.14 -16.34 -0.77
CA VAL A 70 2.30 -17.23 -0.66
C VAL A 70 3.32 -16.91 -1.74
N VAL A 71 4.57 -16.67 -1.31
CA VAL A 71 5.72 -16.46 -2.20
C VAL A 71 6.71 -17.59 -2.00
N MET A 72 7.21 -18.15 -3.11
CA MET A 72 8.26 -19.14 -3.09
C MET A 72 9.50 -18.59 -3.80
N CYS A 73 10.65 -18.65 -3.15
CA CYS A 73 11.90 -18.19 -3.72
C CYS A 73 13.06 -19.14 -3.46
N HIS A 74 14.05 -19.05 -4.33
CA HIS A 74 15.31 -19.75 -4.25
C HIS A 74 16.22 -19.12 -3.20
N LEU A 75 17.26 -19.84 -2.77
CA LEU A 75 18.32 -19.34 -1.88
C LEU A 75 19.10 -18.17 -2.52
N GLY A 76 19.92 -17.50 -1.74
CA GLY A 76 20.88 -16.49 -2.17
C GLY A 76 20.24 -15.36 -3.00
N PRO A 77 20.39 -15.35 -4.33
CA PRO A 77 19.79 -14.30 -5.17
C PRO A 77 18.26 -14.25 -5.04
N GLY A 78 17.57 -15.38 -4.83
CA GLY A 78 16.13 -15.41 -4.67
C GLY A 78 15.66 -14.67 -3.42
N ILE A 79 16.27 -14.95 -2.28
CA ILE A 79 15.89 -14.29 -1.02
C ILE A 79 16.31 -12.82 -0.98
N THR A 80 17.41 -12.44 -1.65
CA THR A 80 17.81 -11.03 -1.73
C THR A 80 16.90 -10.24 -2.68
N ASN A 81 16.49 -10.81 -3.80
CA ASN A 81 15.60 -10.16 -4.76
C ASN A 81 14.16 -10.03 -4.25
N VAL A 82 13.67 -10.95 -3.43
CA VAL A 82 12.31 -10.91 -2.88
C VAL A 82 12.14 -9.81 -1.83
N LEU A 83 13.24 -9.34 -1.22
CA LEU A 83 13.26 -8.44 -0.06
C LEU A 83 12.43 -7.16 -0.28
N THR A 84 12.55 -6.49 -1.44
CA THR A 84 11.82 -5.24 -1.68
C THR A 84 10.31 -5.42 -1.63
N GLY A 85 9.75 -6.46 -2.25
CA GLY A 85 8.31 -6.71 -2.21
C GLY A 85 7.83 -7.15 -0.82
N VAL A 86 8.63 -7.95 -0.10
CA VAL A 86 8.34 -8.35 1.28
C VAL A 86 8.36 -7.14 2.22
N ALA A 87 9.35 -6.25 2.07
CA ALA A 87 9.43 -5.01 2.84
C ALA A 87 8.21 -4.11 2.56
N ASN A 88 7.80 -4.00 1.28
CA ASN A 88 6.60 -3.24 0.93
C ASN A 88 5.35 -3.77 1.64
N ALA A 89 5.14 -5.09 1.61
CA ALA A 89 4.05 -5.74 2.33
C ALA A 89 4.11 -5.47 3.85
N ALA A 90 5.32 -5.54 4.45
CA ALA A 90 5.53 -5.27 5.87
C ALA A 90 5.12 -3.84 6.27
N PHE A 91 5.60 -2.85 5.53
CA PHE A 91 5.33 -1.44 5.83
C PHE A 91 3.86 -1.07 5.64
N ASP A 92 3.15 -1.73 4.72
CA ASP A 92 1.73 -1.50 4.46
C ASP A 92 0.81 -2.49 5.22
N SER A 93 1.38 -3.35 6.08
CA SER A 93 0.63 -4.32 6.90
C SER A 93 -0.14 -5.36 6.08
N ILE A 94 0.49 -5.89 5.02
CA ILE A 94 -0.10 -6.87 4.11
C ILE A 94 0.37 -8.28 4.47
N PRO A 95 -0.53 -9.25 4.69
CA PRO A 95 -0.15 -10.58 5.11
C PRO A 95 0.50 -11.37 3.95
N MET A 96 1.64 -12.00 4.24
CA MET A 96 2.39 -12.79 3.26
C MET A 96 3.17 -13.91 3.95
N VAL A 97 3.19 -15.11 3.36
CA VAL A 97 4.04 -16.22 3.78
C VAL A 97 5.10 -16.45 2.70
N VAL A 98 6.35 -16.22 3.06
CA VAL A 98 7.50 -16.47 2.19
C VAL A 98 8.08 -17.84 2.52
N ILE A 99 8.19 -18.71 1.52
CA ILE A 99 8.84 -20.03 1.60
C ILE A 99 10.12 -19.91 0.80
N ALA A 100 11.26 -19.85 1.47
CA ALA A 100 12.58 -19.83 0.85
C ALA A 100 13.21 -21.21 0.91
N GLY A 101 13.80 -21.65 -0.21
CA GLY A 101 14.67 -22.80 -0.17
C GLY A 101 16.08 -22.43 0.31
N ASP A 102 16.74 -23.32 1.04
CA ASP A 102 18.13 -23.15 1.46
C ASP A 102 18.98 -24.34 0.96
N VAL A 103 20.28 -24.26 1.14
CA VAL A 103 21.22 -25.36 0.85
C VAL A 103 20.86 -26.60 1.65
N PRO A 104 21.28 -27.82 1.20
CA PRO A 104 21.07 -29.02 1.99
C PRO A 104 21.66 -28.89 3.39
N SER A 105 20.91 -29.32 4.39
CA SER A 105 21.30 -29.17 5.82
C SER A 105 22.70 -29.76 6.14
N TYR A 106 23.10 -30.80 5.42
CA TYR A 106 24.44 -31.43 5.59
C TYR A 106 25.56 -30.65 4.87
N TYR A 107 25.27 -29.52 4.21
CA TYR A 107 26.27 -28.62 3.62
C TYR A 107 26.55 -27.37 4.47
N PHE A 108 25.81 -27.18 5.55
CA PHE A 108 26.08 -26.05 6.43
C PHE A 108 27.53 -26.09 6.93
N GLY A 109 28.17 -24.92 6.87
CA GLY A 109 29.61 -24.79 7.21
C GLY A 109 30.58 -25.14 6.08
N LYS A 110 30.11 -25.51 4.89
CA LYS A 110 30.95 -25.90 3.75
C LYS A 110 30.98 -24.87 2.60
N HIS A 111 30.36 -23.72 2.77
CA HIS A 111 30.24 -22.66 1.75
C HIS A 111 29.73 -23.17 0.39
N PRO A 112 28.57 -23.82 0.33
CA PRO A 112 28.01 -24.30 -0.93
C PRO A 112 27.62 -23.16 -1.86
N HIS A 113 27.37 -23.50 -3.13
CA HIS A 113 27.03 -22.55 -4.17
C HIS A 113 25.79 -21.71 -3.80
N GLN A 114 25.89 -20.39 -3.96
CA GLN A 114 24.83 -19.39 -3.70
C GLN A 114 24.39 -19.25 -2.23
N GLU A 115 24.94 -20.00 -1.28
CA GLU A 115 24.65 -19.74 0.13
C GLU A 115 25.15 -18.37 0.56
N VAL A 116 24.34 -17.64 1.32
CA VAL A 116 24.74 -16.35 1.90
C VAL A 116 25.31 -16.61 3.30
N ASN A 117 26.62 -16.73 3.37
CA ASN A 117 27.32 -17.23 4.56
C ASN A 117 28.64 -16.50 4.91
N MET A 118 28.83 -15.27 4.42
CA MET A 118 30.10 -14.51 4.61
C MET A 118 30.50 -14.33 6.08
N HIS A 119 29.55 -14.28 6.99
CA HIS A 119 29.77 -14.01 8.42
C HIS A 119 29.12 -15.05 9.35
N GLY A 120 28.57 -16.11 8.80
CA GLY A 120 27.94 -17.18 9.57
C GLY A 120 27.19 -18.15 8.67
N ASP A 121 27.22 -19.43 9.04
CA ASP A 121 26.60 -20.49 8.27
C ASP A 121 25.08 -20.46 8.39
N ALA A 122 24.38 -20.83 7.31
CA ALA A 122 22.92 -20.95 7.26
C ALA A 122 22.19 -19.72 7.83
N THR A 123 22.58 -18.53 7.39
CA THR A 123 22.09 -17.25 7.94
C THR A 123 21.26 -16.44 6.94
N GLN A 124 20.93 -16.97 5.77
CA GLN A 124 20.18 -16.22 4.74
C GLN A 124 18.81 -15.69 5.25
N TYR A 125 18.13 -16.39 6.14
CA TYR A 125 16.85 -15.96 6.72
C TYR A 125 16.94 -14.60 7.42
N LYS A 126 18.13 -14.20 7.88
CA LYS A 126 18.37 -12.90 8.55
C LYS A 126 18.15 -11.69 7.63
N PHE A 127 18.21 -11.86 6.30
CA PHE A 127 17.90 -10.78 5.38
C PHE A 127 16.48 -10.24 5.54
N LEU A 128 15.53 -11.09 5.93
CA LEU A 128 14.14 -10.72 6.10
C LEU A 128 13.74 -10.47 7.57
N GLU A 129 14.64 -10.71 8.53
CA GLU A 129 14.36 -10.43 9.95
C GLU A 129 13.84 -9.01 10.23
N PRO A 130 14.43 -7.94 9.65
CA PRO A 130 13.97 -6.57 9.94
C PRO A 130 12.58 -6.24 9.42
N VAL A 131 12.06 -7.02 8.47
CA VAL A 131 10.81 -6.72 7.76
C VAL A 131 9.74 -7.80 7.94
N CYS A 132 10.06 -8.93 8.55
CA CYS A 132 9.09 -9.99 8.83
C CYS A 132 8.63 -9.95 10.28
N LYS A 133 7.36 -10.27 10.52
CA LYS A 133 6.84 -10.48 11.88
C LYS A 133 7.55 -11.62 12.60
N ARG A 134 7.94 -12.62 11.85
CA ARG A 134 8.78 -13.73 12.31
C ARG A 134 9.45 -14.41 11.13
N VAL A 135 10.66 -14.92 11.42
CA VAL A 135 11.40 -15.81 10.52
C VAL A 135 11.67 -17.13 11.22
N TRP A 136 11.52 -18.23 10.49
CA TRP A 136 11.89 -19.56 10.94
C TRP A 136 12.93 -20.13 10.00
N ARG A 137 13.99 -20.67 10.53
CA ARG A 137 14.83 -21.61 9.86
C ARG A 137 14.37 -23.01 10.27
N LEU A 138 14.13 -23.88 9.30
CA LEU A 138 13.71 -25.24 9.58
C LEU A 138 14.94 -26.12 9.90
N ASP A 139 15.12 -26.42 11.16
CA ASP A 139 16.19 -27.32 11.62
C ASP A 139 15.71 -28.78 11.70
N ASP A 140 14.44 -29.00 11.96
CA ASP A 140 13.80 -30.31 12.05
C ASP A 140 12.49 -30.34 11.27
N VAL A 141 12.41 -31.25 10.31
CA VAL A 141 11.25 -31.43 9.45
C VAL A 141 9.98 -31.81 10.21
N GLU A 142 10.09 -32.47 11.35
CA GLU A 142 8.94 -32.85 12.17
C GLU A 142 8.21 -31.64 12.76
N ALA A 143 8.90 -30.50 12.91
CA ALA A 143 8.31 -29.24 13.36
C ALA A 143 7.54 -28.49 12.26
N LEU A 144 7.70 -28.87 10.99
CA LEU A 144 7.17 -28.11 9.85
C LEU A 144 5.65 -27.93 9.87
N PRO A 145 4.82 -28.95 10.19
CA PRO A 145 3.36 -28.76 10.27
C PRO A 145 2.95 -27.66 11.25
N GLU A 146 3.61 -27.61 12.43
CA GLU A 146 3.36 -26.54 13.40
C GLU A 146 3.82 -25.17 12.92
N ILE A 147 4.99 -25.12 12.28
CA ILE A 147 5.57 -23.88 11.75
C ILE A 147 4.63 -23.32 10.67
N MET A 148 4.16 -24.14 9.75
CA MET A 148 3.22 -23.73 8.69
C MET A 148 1.95 -23.13 9.30
N ASP A 149 1.32 -23.79 10.27
CA ASP A 149 0.11 -23.30 10.91
C ASP A 149 0.36 -21.98 11.67
N LYS A 150 1.46 -21.90 12.42
CA LYS A 150 1.87 -20.67 13.12
C LYS A 150 2.17 -19.52 12.16
N ALA A 151 2.81 -19.81 11.01
CA ALA A 151 3.19 -18.82 10.02
C ALA A 151 1.95 -18.11 9.44
N PHE A 152 0.97 -18.85 8.96
CA PHE A 152 -0.25 -18.26 8.42
C PHE A 152 -1.03 -17.48 9.48
N ARG A 153 -1.23 -18.09 10.67
CA ARG A 153 -1.93 -17.41 11.77
C ARG A 153 -1.23 -16.11 12.17
N LEU A 154 0.10 -16.10 12.25
CA LEU A 154 0.84 -14.90 12.60
C LEU A 154 0.79 -13.85 11.49
N ALA A 155 0.88 -14.26 10.22
CA ALA A 155 0.78 -13.33 9.09
C ALA A 155 -0.56 -12.56 9.09
N GLU A 156 -1.66 -13.22 9.44
CA GLU A 156 -3.02 -12.70 9.35
C GLU A 156 -3.56 -12.07 10.66
N SER A 157 -2.93 -12.34 11.82
CA SER A 157 -3.44 -11.89 13.13
C SER A 157 -2.80 -10.58 13.61
N GLY A 158 -3.52 -9.84 14.47
CA GLY A 158 -3.08 -8.54 14.95
C GLY A 158 -2.87 -7.58 13.79
N ARG A 159 -1.79 -6.80 13.81
CA ARG A 159 -1.33 -6.09 12.61
C ARG A 159 -0.81 -7.12 11.60
N PRO A 160 -1.45 -7.30 10.43
CA PRO A 160 -0.99 -8.27 9.44
C PRO A 160 0.42 -7.94 8.93
N GLY A 161 1.10 -8.93 8.36
CA GLY A 161 2.43 -8.71 7.80
C GLY A 161 3.11 -9.99 7.35
N PRO A 162 4.26 -9.88 6.68
CA PRO A 162 5.00 -11.01 6.16
C PRO A 162 5.66 -11.86 7.25
N VAL A 163 5.81 -13.13 6.94
CA VAL A 163 6.60 -14.11 7.70
C VAL A 163 7.45 -14.92 6.73
N LEU A 164 8.56 -15.49 7.20
CA LEU A 164 9.45 -16.33 6.42
C LEU A 164 9.59 -17.73 7.03
N ILE A 165 9.55 -18.75 6.17
CA ILE A 165 9.98 -20.10 6.47
C ILE A 165 11.14 -20.45 5.54
N ASP A 166 12.33 -20.59 6.09
CA ASP A 166 13.58 -20.93 5.39
C ASP A 166 13.81 -22.44 5.51
N ILE A 167 13.78 -23.16 4.39
CA ILE A 167 13.71 -24.63 4.35
C ILE A 167 14.89 -25.18 3.57
N PRO A 168 15.81 -25.92 4.22
CA PRO A 168 16.85 -26.66 3.51
C PRO A 168 16.28 -27.61 2.45
N MET A 169 16.85 -27.62 1.25
CA MET A 169 16.26 -28.33 0.10
C MET A 169 16.12 -29.84 0.30
N ASP A 170 17.00 -30.45 1.10
CA ASP A 170 16.92 -31.88 1.43
C ASP A 170 15.66 -32.22 2.24
N GLN A 171 15.07 -31.25 2.96
CA GLN A 171 13.86 -31.47 3.75
C GLN A 171 12.62 -31.67 2.85
N PHE A 172 12.55 -31.03 1.68
CA PHE A 172 11.44 -31.21 0.74
C PHE A 172 11.31 -32.64 0.23
N SER A 173 12.44 -33.35 0.13
CA SER A 173 12.52 -34.71 -0.39
C SER A 173 12.48 -35.79 0.70
N ARG A 174 12.35 -35.41 1.96
CA ARG A 174 12.18 -36.39 3.06
C ARG A 174 10.76 -36.94 3.06
N GLU A 175 10.63 -38.20 3.44
CA GLU A 175 9.36 -38.80 3.77
C GLU A 175 8.93 -38.46 5.20
N GLN A 176 7.69 -38.06 5.38
CA GLN A 176 7.10 -37.78 6.67
C GLN A 176 5.78 -38.52 6.85
N GLU A 177 5.47 -38.88 8.07
CA GLU A 177 4.21 -39.53 8.43
C GLU A 177 3.03 -38.54 8.28
N GLU A 178 1.99 -38.91 7.57
CA GLU A 178 0.81 -38.05 7.37
C GLU A 178 0.15 -37.61 8.68
N TYR A 179 0.20 -38.45 9.74
CA TYR A 179 -0.45 -38.13 11.00
C TYR A 179 0.12 -36.87 11.69
N LEU A 180 1.38 -36.49 11.40
CA LEU A 180 1.97 -35.26 11.93
C LEU A 180 1.23 -34.00 11.43
N TRP A 181 0.57 -34.12 10.28
CA TRP A 181 -0.23 -33.02 9.69
C TRP A 181 -1.71 -33.06 10.12
N GLU A 182 -2.15 -34.08 10.89
CA GLU A 182 -3.55 -34.19 11.37
C GLU A 182 -3.96 -32.97 12.19
N ARG A 183 -3.05 -32.44 13.01
CA ARG A 183 -3.27 -31.24 13.82
C ARG A 183 -3.63 -30.01 12.97
N THR A 184 -3.15 -29.93 11.71
CA THR A 184 -3.42 -28.81 10.79
C THR A 184 -4.77 -28.96 10.06
N LYS A 185 -5.48 -30.06 10.28
CA LYS A 185 -6.83 -30.28 9.73
C LYS A 185 -7.95 -29.61 10.58
N HIS A 186 -7.62 -29.18 11.79
CA HIS A 186 -8.54 -28.44 12.63
C HIS A 186 -8.57 -26.97 12.25
N ASP A 187 -9.70 -26.31 12.47
CA ASP A 187 -9.87 -24.86 12.25
C ASP A 187 -9.13 -24.00 13.32
N SER A 188 -7.95 -24.47 13.76
CA SER A 188 -7.11 -23.79 14.76
C SER A 188 -6.58 -22.42 14.28
N HIS A 189 -6.71 -22.14 13.00
CA HIS A 189 -6.36 -20.85 12.40
C HIS A 189 -7.45 -19.78 12.58
N ILE A 190 -8.65 -20.15 13.00
CA ILE A 190 -9.70 -19.18 13.30
C ILE A 190 -9.33 -18.40 14.55
N THR A 191 -9.11 -17.10 14.38
CA THR A 191 -8.80 -16.19 15.47
C THR A 191 -9.90 -15.13 15.55
N PHE A 192 -10.58 -15.04 16.71
CA PHE A 192 -11.52 -13.96 16.96
C PHE A 192 -10.77 -12.64 17.13
N LYS A 193 -11.29 -11.60 16.49
CA LYS A 193 -10.73 -10.27 16.58
C LYS A 193 -11.05 -9.63 17.94
N PRO A 194 -10.11 -8.86 18.54
CA PRO A 194 -10.35 -8.27 19.85
C PRO A 194 -11.37 -7.12 19.77
N ALA A 195 -12.31 -7.11 20.70
CA ALA A 195 -13.18 -5.97 20.96
C ALA A 195 -12.43 -4.90 21.76
N LEU A 196 -12.92 -3.66 21.76
CA LEU A 196 -12.41 -2.63 22.67
C LEU A 196 -12.80 -2.94 24.12
N ASP A 197 -12.00 -2.47 25.06
CA ASP A 197 -12.43 -2.37 26.45
C ASP A 197 -13.72 -1.51 26.51
N PRO A 198 -14.81 -2.02 27.14
CA PRO A 198 -16.07 -1.28 27.21
C PRO A 198 -15.94 0.12 27.84
N ALA A 199 -15.03 0.29 28.80
CA ALA A 199 -14.77 1.61 29.40
C ALA A 199 -14.12 2.56 28.40
N ALA A 200 -13.18 2.07 27.56
CA ALA A 200 -12.57 2.85 26.50
C ALA A 200 -13.59 3.24 25.43
N ALA A 201 -14.43 2.31 24.97
CA ALA A 201 -15.48 2.60 23.99
C ALA A 201 -16.44 3.68 24.50
N LYS A 202 -16.87 3.60 25.77
CA LYS A 202 -17.71 4.61 26.41
C LYS A 202 -17.00 5.97 26.51
N ALA A 203 -15.75 6.00 26.97
CA ALA A 203 -15.01 7.25 27.13
C ALA A 203 -14.77 7.94 25.76
N ILE A 204 -14.48 7.17 24.71
CA ILE A 204 -14.37 7.70 23.33
C ILE A 204 -15.71 8.28 22.87
N ALA A 205 -16.82 7.57 23.11
CA ALA A 205 -18.16 8.05 22.76
C ALA A 205 -18.50 9.37 23.48
N GLU A 206 -18.20 9.47 24.78
CA GLU A 206 -18.40 10.69 25.57
C GLU A 206 -17.59 11.87 25.03
N LYS A 207 -16.31 11.65 24.64
CA LYS A 207 -15.47 12.67 24.03
C LYS A 207 -16.03 13.14 22.70
N LEU A 208 -16.42 12.23 21.79
CA LEU A 208 -16.98 12.59 20.48
C LEU A 208 -18.30 13.35 20.59
N VAL A 209 -19.18 12.93 21.52
CA VAL A 209 -20.48 13.61 21.73
C VAL A 209 -20.30 15.01 22.31
N ASN A 210 -19.34 15.22 23.22
CA ASN A 210 -19.13 16.50 23.89
C ASN A 210 -18.20 17.47 23.13
N ALA A 211 -17.47 16.99 22.12
CA ALA A 211 -16.61 17.81 21.29
C ALA A 211 -17.40 18.89 20.51
N LYS A 212 -16.78 20.04 20.32
CA LYS A 212 -17.33 21.13 19.49
C LYS A 212 -17.01 20.92 18.01
N HIS A 213 -15.80 20.46 17.71
CA HIS A 213 -15.29 20.24 16.37
C HIS A 213 -14.61 18.86 16.28
N PRO A 214 -15.37 17.76 16.48
CA PRO A 214 -14.81 16.42 16.37
C PRO A 214 -14.41 16.08 14.93
N MET A 215 -13.37 15.23 14.78
CA MET A 215 -12.90 14.71 13.50
C MET A 215 -12.64 13.21 13.60
N LEU A 216 -13.09 12.44 12.62
CA LEU A 216 -12.65 11.05 12.41
C LEU A 216 -11.50 11.06 11.40
N HIS A 217 -10.35 10.51 11.78
CA HIS A 217 -9.18 10.43 10.91
C HIS A 217 -8.88 8.97 10.54
N ALA A 218 -9.24 8.59 9.31
CA ALA A 218 -9.20 7.21 8.84
C ALA A 218 -7.87 6.86 8.16
N GLY A 219 -7.19 5.85 8.69
CA GLY A 219 -6.02 5.23 8.05
C GLY A 219 -6.36 3.95 7.27
N GLY A 220 -5.32 3.30 6.74
CA GLY A 220 -5.44 2.02 6.02
C GLY A 220 -6.06 0.89 6.86
N GLY A 221 -6.02 1.00 8.20
CA GLY A 221 -6.65 0.05 9.09
C GLY A 221 -8.16 -0.10 8.91
N ILE A 222 -8.86 0.93 8.44
CA ILE A 222 -10.30 0.84 8.10
C ILE A 222 -10.52 -0.17 6.96
N ILE A 223 -9.65 -0.12 5.93
CA ILE A 223 -9.74 -1.01 4.76
C ILE A 223 -9.39 -2.45 5.18
N LEU A 224 -8.30 -2.63 5.92
CA LEU A 224 -7.86 -3.95 6.40
C LEU A 224 -8.87 -4.58 7.37
N ALA A 225 -9.56 -3.79 8.18
CA ALA A 225 -10.63 -4.25 9.07
C ALA A 225 -11.96 -4.45 8.34
N GLN A 226 -12.10 -4.00 7.08
CA GLN A 226 -13.36 -3.96 6.33
C GLN A 226 -14.46 -3.21 7.12
N ALA A 227 -14.13 -2.04 7.65
CA ALA A 227 -14.95 -1.27 8.61
C ALA A 227 -15.57 -0.01 7.98
N SER A 228 -15.70 0.05 6.64
CA SER A 228 -16.20 1.22 5.91
C SER A 228 -17.64 1.58 6.27
N GLU A 229 -18.51 0.57 6.41
CA GLU A 229 -19.92 0.77 6.80
C GLU A 229 -20.03 1.32 8.22
N GLU A 230 -19.24 0.78 9.15
CA GLU A 230 -19.23 1.19 10.55
C GLU A 230 -18.66 2.62 10.72
N LEU A 231 -17.64 2.97 9.93
CA LEU A 231 -17.12 4.33 9.89
C LEU A 231 -18.16 5.32 9.38
N ALA A 232 -18.82 5.01 8.25
CA ALA A 232 -19.88 5.84 7.70
C ALA A 232 -21.05 6.00 8.68
N ALA A 233 -21.48 4.91 9.33
CA ALA A 233 -22.58 4.92 10.30
C ALA A 233 -22.28 5.83 11.51
N LEU A 234 -21.07 5.80 12.06
CA LEU A 234 -20.68 6.68 13.15
C LEU A 234 -20.60 8.14 12.70
N ALA A 235 -19.98 8.40 11.54
CA ALA A 235 -19.86 9.73 10.95
C ALA A 235 -21.23 10.35 10.70
N GLU A 236 -22.16 9.61 10.09
CA GLU A 236 -23.52 10.07 9.77
C GLU A 236 -24.40 10.28 11.00
N PHE A 237 -24.23 9.46 12.03
CA PHE A 237 -25.05 9.58 13.25
C PHE A 237 -24.77 10.87 14.01
N LEU A 238 -23.50 11.30 14.06
CA LEU A 238 -23.08 12.53 14.75
C LEU A 238 -22.74 13.70 13.82
N ASP A 239 -22.87 13.55 12.50
CA ASP A 239 -22.41 14.52 11.48
C ASP A 239 -20.95 14.95 11.71
N ILE A 240 -20.06 13.98 11.97
CA ILE A 240 -18.64 14.22 12.15
C ILE A 240 -17.92 14.11 10.80
N PRO A 241 -17.10 15.10 10.40
CA PRO A 241 -16.30 15.01 9.18
C PRO A 241 -15.25 13.92 9.28
N VAL A 242 -14.97 13.29 8.13
CA VAL A 242 -13.95 12.23 8.00
C VAL A 242 -12.80 12.76 7.15
N SER A 243 -11.60 12.83 7.71
CA SER A 243 -10.35 12.99 6.96
C SER A 243 -9.69 11.63 6.78
N ARG A 244 -8.82 11.51 5.77
CA ARG A 244 -8.13 10.25 5.50
C ARG A 244 -6.64 10.42 5.22
N THR A 245 -5.88 9.38 5.54
CA THR A 245 -4.49 9.24 5.08
C THR A 245 -4.46 8.77 3.61
N LEU A 246 -3.28 8.75 2.99
CA LEU A 246 -3.12 8.18 1.66
C LEU A 246 -3.56 6.70 1.62
N MET A 247 -3.13 5.88 2.60
CA MET A 247 -3.56 4.49 2.73
C MET A 247 -5.04 4.33 3.11
N GLY A 248 -5.66 5.38 3.60
CA GLY A 248 -7.10 5.43 3.91
C GLY A 248 -7.97 5.84 2.71
N GLN A 249 -7.40 6.05 1.52
CA GLN A 249 -8.21 6.32 0.33
C GLN A 249 -9.14 5.14 0.04
N GLY A 250 -10.43 5.42 -0.14
CA GLY A 250 -11.45 4.36 -0.24
C GLY A 250 -11.88 3.77 1.11
N CYS A 251 -11.57 4.40 2.25
CA CYS A 251 -12.12 4.00 3.55
C CYS A 251 -13.65 4.15 3.61
N ILE A 252 -14.19 5.17 2.98
CA ILE A 252 -15.58 5.37 2.57
C ILE A 252 -15.57 5.99 1.18
N SER A 253 -16.71 6.04 0.50
CA SER A 253 -16.81 6.66 -0.82
C SER A 253 -16.31 8.11 -0.81
N ASP A 254 -15.50 8.52 -1.79
CA ASP A 254 -15.05 9.92 -1.93
C ASP A 254 -16.21 10.88 -2.22
N THR A 255 -17.37 10.36 -2.66
CA THR A 255 -18.61 11.15 -2.82
C THR A 255 -19.42 11.30 -1.53
N HIS A 256 -19.01 10.63 -0.45
CA HIS A 256 -19.71 10.73 0.83
C HIS A 256 -19.72 12.19 1.34
N PRO A 257 -20.88 12.70 1.83
CA PRO A 257 -21.02 14.12 2.17
C PRO A 257 -20.20 14.57 3.39
N LEU A 258 -19.71 13.65 4.20
CA LEU A 258 -18.85 13.95 5.36
C LEU A 258 -17.37 13.65 5.12
N LEU A 259 -16.97 13.05 4.00
CA LEU A 259 -15.56 12.90 3.67
C LEU A 259 -14.99 14.23 3.21
N VAL A 260 -13.98 14.74 3.91
CA VAL A 260 -13.35 16.03 3.60
C VAL A 260 -12.11 15.90 2.69
N GLY A 261 -11.45 14.75 2.70
CA GLY A 261 -10.30 14.47 1.84
C GLY A 261 -9.05 14.06 2.59
N GLN A 262 -7.93 14.12 1.87
CA GLN A 262 -6.64 13.66 2.34
C GLN A 262 -5.92 14.71 3.19
N THR A 263 -5.17 14.22 4.20
CA THR A 263 -4.24 14.99 5.02
C THR A 263 -2.79 14.83 4.56
N GLY A 264 -1.88 15.53 5.21
CA GLY A 264 -0.44 15.37 5.03
C GLY A 264 0.13 16.13 3.85
N PHE A 265 1.24 15.63 3.30
CA PHE A 265 2.02 16.30 2.25
C PHE A 265 1.19 16.74 1.04
N TRP A 266 0.25 15.92 0.63
CA TRP A 266 -0.62 16.15 -0.52
C TRP A 266 -2.05 16.48 -0.11
N GLY A 267 -2.24 16.87 1.16
CA GLY A 267 -3.52 17.30 1.68
C GLY A 267 -3.98 18.62 1.09
N LEU A 268 -5.29 18.82 1.05
CA LEU A 268 -5.89 20.06 0.57
C LEU A 268 -6.06 21.06 1.71
N GLU A 269 -5.98 22.34 1.41
CA GLU A 269 -6.11 23.44 2.38
C GLU A 269 -7.40 23.35 3.20
N PHE A 270 -8.52 23.05 2.56
CA PHE A 270 -9.80 22.89 3.26
C PHE A 270 -9.76 21.74 4.27
N THR A 271 -9.18 20.59 3.91
CA THR A 271 -9.02 19.45 4.83
C THR A 271 -8.18 19.85 6.03
N HIS A 272 -7.03 20.51 5.79
CA HIS A 272 -6.15 20.97 6.85
C HIS A 272 -6.79 22.06 7.74
N SER A 273 -7.64 22.92 7.18
CA SER A 273 -8.37 23.91 7.98
C SER A 273 -9.29 23.23 9.00
N LEU A 274 -9.94 22.13 8.63
CA LEU A 274 -10.80 21.38 9.54
C LEU A 274 -10.01 20.57 10.58
N THR A 275 -8.93 19.89 10.17
CA THR A 275 -8.10 19.10 11.10
C THR A 275 -7.36 20.00 12.11
N ASN A 276 -6.91 21.18 11.70
CA ASN A 276 -6.25 22.15 12.59
C ASN A 276 -7.20 22.79 13.60
N ASN A 277 -8.50 22.90 13.26
CA ASN A 277 -9.52 23.46 14.15
C ASN A 277 -10.25 22.40 14.99
N ALA A 278 -9.92 21.12 14.82
CA ALA A 278 -10.53 20.04 15.58
C ALA A 278 -10.08 20.09 17.04
N ASP A 279 -11.05 20.04 17.99
CA ASP A 279 -10.77 19.91 19.41
C ASP A 279 -10.61 18.44 19.86
N VAL A 280 -11.19 17.50 19.10
CA VAL A 280 -11.04 16.05 19.29
C VAL A 280 -10.80 15.39 17.95
N ILE A 281 -9.74 14.61 17.82
CA ILE A 281 -9.48 13.75 16.65
C ILE A 281 -9.44 12.30 17.08
N LEU A 282 -10.30 11.47 16.50
CA LEU A 282 -10.24 10.02 16.65
C LEU A 282 -9.47 9.40 15.48
N GLY A 283 -8.23 8.99 15.71
CA GLY A 283 -7.41 8.22 14.78
C GLY A 283 -7.86 6.77 14.71
N LEU A 284 -8.19 6.30 13.51
CA LEU A 284 -8.77 5.00 13.24
C LEU A 284 -7.85 4.17 12.34
N GLY A 285 -7.03 3.29 12.93
CA GLY A 285 -6.06 2.46 12.20
C GLY A 285 -5.08 3.32 11.40
N THR A 286 -4.63 4.39 12.00
CA THR A 286 -3.64 5.32 11.46
C THR A 286 -2.47 5.44 12.41
N ARG A 287 -1.27 5.46 11.86
CA ARG A 287 -0.01 5.62 12.60
C ARG A 287 0.40 7.08 12.76
N PHE A 288 -0.39 8.01 12.20
CA PHE A 288 -0.01 9.41 12.08
C PHE A 288 1.41 9.57 11.50
N ALA A 289 1.65 8.83 10.39
CA ALA A 289 2.95 8.78 9.74
C ALA A 289 3.37 10.15 9.19
N GLU A 290 4.66 10.31 8.91
CA GLU A 290 5.25 11.56 8.44
C GLU A 290 4.49 12.18 7.26
N ALA A 291 4.26 11.38 6.20
CA ALA A 291 3.59 11.84 4.99
C ALA A 291 2.14 12.27 5.22
N ASP A 292 1.44 11.65 6.17
CA ASP A 292 0.03 11.94 6.49
C ASP A 292 -0.12 13.06 7.52
N SER A 293 0.99 13.47 8.17
CA SER A 293 1.05 14.48 9.22
C SER A 293 1.95 15.67 8.87
N SER A 294 2.38 15.82 7.62
CA SER A 294 3.29 16.87 7.14
C SER A 294 4.52 17.03 8.03
N SER A 295 5.29 15.92 8.22
CA SER A 295 6.47 15.84 9.11
C SER A 295 6.20 16.31 10.55
N TRP A 296 4.97 16.15 11.00
CA TRP A 296 4.48 16.56 12.35
C TRP A 296 4.62 18.04 12.65
N TYR A 297 4.78 18.91 11.64
CA TYR A 297 4.82 20.36 11.83
C TYR A 297 3.50 20.87 12.41
N GLN A 298 3.61 21.62 13.51
CA GLN A 298 2.47 22.22 14.21
C GLN A 298 1.69 23.17 13.31
N GLY A 299 0.37 23.02 13.28
CA GLY A 299 -0.50 23.91 12.52
C GLY A 299 -0.50 23.71 11.00
N VAL A 300 0.21 22.71 10.47
CA VAL A 300 0.12 22.35 9.05
C VAL A 300 -1.02 21.34 8.85
N THR A 301 -0.90 20.13 9.34
CA THR A 301 -1.97 19.13 9.28
C THR A 301 -2.79 19.09 10.56
N PHE A 302 -2.14 19.16 11.73
CA PHE A 302 -2.76 19.10 13.04
C PHE A 302 -2.20 20.16 13.97
N THR A 303 -2.99 20.52 15.00
CA THR A 303 -2.58 21.45 16.07
C THR A 303 -2.68 20.79 17.45
N PRO A 304 -1.72 19.91 17.81
CA PRO A 304 -1.77 19.12 19.05
C PRO A 304 -1.95 19.93 20.33
N ALA A 305 -1.54 21.20 20.34
CA ALA A 305 -1.75 22.06 21.51
C ALA A 305 -3.23 22.33 21.84
N ASN A 306 -4.09 22.24 20.83
CA ASN A 306 -5.52 22.55 20.96
C ASN A 306 -6.41 21.32 20.74
N THR A 307 -5.82 20.17 20.41
CA THR A 307 -6.52 18.97 19.98
C THR A 307 -6.25 17.81 20.94
N GLU A 308 -7.29 17.19 21.47
CA GLU A 308 -7.17 15.89 22.13
C GLU A 308 -7.17 14.78 21.06
N PHE A 309 -6.10 13.99 21.01
CA PHE A 309 -6.03 12.81 20.17
C PHE A 309 -6.59 11.60 20.91
N LEU A 310 -7.48 10.88 20.25
CA LEU A 310 -7.94 9.55 20.61
C LEU A 310 -7.44 8.61 19.51
N GLN A 311 -7.05 7.39 19.85
CA GLN A 311 -6.52 6.46 18.84
C GLN A 311 -7.00 5.04 19.09
N ILE A 312 -7.45 4.38 18.00
CA ILE A 312 -7.76 2.96 17.98
C ILE A 312 -6.85 2.32 16.94
N ASP A 313 -6.10 1.31 17.38
CA ASP A 313 -5.30 0.48 16.50
C ASP A 313 -5.33 -0.97 17.00
N ILE A 314 -5.08 -1.91 16.08
CA ILE A 314 -4.92 -3.32 16.43
C ILE A 314 -3.53 -3.59 17.02
N GLU A 315 -2.56 -2.72 16.72
CA GLU A 315 -1.16 -2.82 17.13
C GLU A 315 -0.88 -1.86 18.31
N PRO A 316 -0.65 -2.37 19.51
CA PRO A 316 -0.49 -1.52 20.70
C PRO A 316 0.72 -0.57 20.61
N SER A 317 1.77 -0.92 19.87
CA SER A 317 2.96 -0.09 19.72
C SER A 317 2.74 1.17 18.86
N GLU A 318 1.64 1.25 18.13
CA GLU A 318 1.27 2.44 17.35
C GLU A 318 0.47 3.47 18.16
N ILE A 319 -0.10 3.07 19.31
CA ILE A 319 -0.88 3.97 20.17
C ILE A 319 0.05 5.02 20.82
N GLY A 320 -0.21 6.27 20.52
CA GLY A 320 0.55 7.38 21.08
C GLY A 320 1.99 7.52 20.54
N ARG A 321 2.33 6.81 19.47
CA ARG A 321 3.70 6.79 18.93
C ARG A 321 4.19 8.16 18.46
N ASN A 322 3.35 8.91 17.76
CA ASN A 322 3.74 10.20 17.14
C ASN A 322 3.01 11.40 17.75
N TYR A 323 1.83 11.21 18.31
CA TYR A 323 1.09 12.24 19.07
C TYR A 323 0.66 11.69 20.41
N PRO A 324 0.77 12.47 21.49
CA PRO A 324 0.21 12.07 22.79
C PRO A 324 -1.30 11.83 22.65
N VAL A 325 -1.80 10.71 23.16
CA VAL A 325 -3.22 10.38 23.11
C VAL A 325 -3.88 10.51 24.49
N ALA A 326 -5.04 11.13 24.54
CA ALA A 326 -5.85 11.19 25.76
C ALA A 326 -6.51 9.83 26.06
N ILE A 327 -6.89 9.09 25.01
CA ILE A 327 -7.44 7.74 25.11
C ILE A 327 -6.85 6.90 23.99
N GLY A 328 -6.11 5.85 24.34
CA GLY A 328 -5.65 4.82 23.43
C GLY A 328 -6.41 3.52 23.66
N ALA A 329 -6.90 2.88 22.59
CA ALA A 329 -7.61 1.63 22.68
C ALA A 329 -7.10 0.61 21.66
N VAL A 330 -6.81 -0.61 22.11
CA VAL A 330 -6.38 -1.71 21.23
C VAL A 330 -7.58 -2.56 20.88
N GLY A 331 -7.85 -2.71 19.56
CA GLY A 331 -8.96 -3.53 19.11
C GLY A 331 -9.19 -3.47 17.59
N ASP A 332 -10.04 -4.37 17.12
CA ASP A 332 -10.49 -4.39 15.73
C ASP A 332 -11.44 -3.22 15.47
N LEU A 333 -11.23 -2.50 14.37
CA LEU A 333 -12.00 -1.30 14.05
C LEU A 333 -13.47 -1.59 13.72
N LYS A 334 -13.77 -2.71 13.07
CA LYS A 334 -15.14 -3.06 12.74
C LYS A 334 -15.98 -3.32 13.99
N ILE A 335 -15.41 -4.03 14.96
CA ILE A 335 -16.03 -4.29 16.24
C ILE A 335 -16.07 -3.00 17.09
N GLY A 336 -14.95 -2.30 17.18
CA GLY A 336 -14.80 -1.10 18.00
C GLY A 336 -15.72 0.04 17.59
N LEU A 337 -15.87 0.30 16.29
CA LEU A 337 -16.77 1.34 15.80
C LEU A 337 -18.25 1.02 16.10
N LYS A 338 -18.65 -0.27 16.05
CA LYS A 338 -20.00 -0.70 16.51
C LYS A 338 -20.20 -0.42 17.99
N GLN A 339 -19.21 -0.81 18.83
CA GLN A 339 -19.28 -0.55 20.27
C GLN A 339 -19.39 0.94 20.58
N ILE A 340 -18.58 1.77 19.92
CA ILE A 340 -18.64 3.24 20.11
C ILE A 340 -19.99 3.80 19.68
N LEU A 341 -20.52 3.38 18.52
CA LEU A 341 -21.83 3.83 18.05
C LEU A 341 -22.97 3.43 19.01
N GLU A 342 -22.90 2.24 19.61
CA GLU A 342 -23.85 1.82 20.64
C GLU A 342 -23.78 2.71 21.88
N GLU A 343 -22.59 3.06 22.36
CA GLU A 343 -22.43 3.99 23.49
C GLU A 343 -22.87 5.41 23.14
N VAL A 344 -22.55 5.88 21.93
CA VAL A 344 -23.02 7.18 21.41
C VAL A 344 -24.54 7.26 21.42
N LYS A 345 -25.25 6.21 20.97
CA LYS A 345 -26.71 6.18 20.97
C LYS A 345 -27.33 6.22 22.38
N LYS A 346 -26.63 5.73 23.41
CA LYS A 346 -27.07 5.85 24.80
C LYS A 346 -26.96 7.28 25.31
N ILE A 347 -25.91 8.01 24.90
CA ILE A 347 -25.61 9.38 25.36
C ILE A 347 -26.42 10.41 24.56
N CYS A 348 -26.54 10.20 23.24
CA CYS A 348 -27.17 11.11 22.30
C CYS A 348 -28.12 10.33 21.37
N PRO A 349 -29.32 9.91 21.84
CA PRO A 349 -30.20 9.01 21.07
C PRO A 349 -30.63 9.56 19.70
N GLU A 350 -30.81 10.89 19.62
CA GLU A 350 -31.24 11.58 18.38
C GLU A 350 -30.09 11.84 17.40
N GLY A 351 -28.83 11.56 17.79
CA GLY A 351 -27.66 11.93 17.03
C GLY A 351 -27.46 13.44 16.94
N LYS A 352 -26.63 13.86 16.00
CA LYS A 352 -26.38 15.28 15.71
C LYS A 352 -26.56 15.55 14.21
N LYS A 353 -26.90 16.78 13.87
CA LYS A 353 -26.98 17.24 12.48
C LYS A 353 -26.28 18.59 12.33
N ASN A 354 -25.45 18.69 11.30
CA ASN A 354 -24.69 19.89 10.97
C ASN A 354 -24.79 20.19 9.45
N PRO A 355 -25.94 20.72 9.00
CA PRO A 355 -26.13 21.00 7.57
C PRO A 355 -25.15 22.05 7.03
N GLU A 356 -24.69 22.97 7.87
CA GLU A 356 -23.70 23.99 7.49
C GLU A 356 -22.36 23.34 7.15
N LEU A 357 -21.90 22.39 7.96
CA LEU A 357 -20.67 21.63 7.70
C LEU A 357 -20.79 20.84 6.39
N ARG A 358 -21.90 20.14 6.19
CA ARG A 358 -22.14 19.39 4.93
C ARG A 358 -22.12 20.31 3.71
N ALA A 359 -22.73 21.48 3.81
CA ALA A 359 -22.71 22.49 2.74
C ALA A 359 -21.30 23.03 2.49
N ALA A 360 -20.51 23.26 3.55
CA ALA A 360 -19.13 23.73 3.45
C ALA A 360 -18.24 22.67 2.76
N ILE A 361 -18.37 21.39 3.12
CA ILE A 361 -17.65 20.28 2.48
C ILE A 361 -18.02 20.17 1.00
N ALA A 362 -19.31 20.19 0.68
CA ALA A 362 -19.78 20.12 -0.70
C ALA A 362 -19.25 21.29 -1.55
N LYS A 363 -19.27 22.51 -0.97
CA LYS A 363 -18.73 23.69 -1.63
C LYS A 363 -17.24 23.57 -1.88
N ALA A 364 -16.45 23.17 -0.89
CA ALA A 364 -15.00 23.02 -1.03
C ALA A 364 -14.62 22.00 -2.11
N LYS A 365 -15.31 20.85 -2.15
CA LYS A 365 -15.12 19.86 -3.22
C LYS A 365 -15.46 20.41 -4.59
N ALA A 366 -16.56 21.16 -4.71
CA ALA A 366 -16.96 21.78 -5.97
C ALA A 366 -15.96 22.86 -6.42
N ASP A 367 -15.49 23.70 -5.49
CA ASP A 367 -14.50 24.74 -5.76
C ASP A 367 -13.17 24.13 -6.22
N PHE A 368 -12.72 23.04 -5.59
CA PHE A 368 -11.51 22.32 -6.01
C PHE A 368 -11.65 21.72 -7.43
N LYS A 369 -12.76 21.04 -7.71
CA LYS A 369 -13.03 20.52 -9.07
C LYS A 369 -13.05 21.64 -10.11
N LYS A 370 -13.69 22.76 -9.78
CA LYS A 370 -13.76 23.93 -10.67
C LYS A 370 -12.38 24.56 -10.88
N SER A 371 -11.52 24.63 -9.87
CA SER A 371 -10.17 25.18 -10.02
C SER A 371 -9.29 24.34 -10.95
N ASN A 372 -9.52 23.03 -11.00
CA ASN A 372 -8.80 22.09 -11.86
C ASN A 372 -9.45 21.88 -13.23
N GLU A 373 -10.66 22.40 -13.48
CA GLU A 373 -11.44 22.13 -14.69
C GLU A 373 -10.68 22.48 -15.97
N ALA A 374 -10.02 23.64 -16.01
CA ALA A 374 -9.29 24.09 -17.17
C ALA A 374 -8.10 23.17 -17.52
N ILE A 375 -7.30 22.79 -16.52
CA ILE A 375 -6.12 21.93 -16.72
C ILE A 375 -6.50 20.47 -16.99
N SER A 376 -7.61 20.01 -16.42
CA SER A 376 -8.15 18.66 -16.66
C SER A 376 -8.80 18.51 -18.03
N ASN A 377 -9.18 19.61 -18.68
CA ASN A 377 -9.74 19.63 -20.04
C ASN A 377 -8.73 20.15 -21.10
N ASP A 378 -7.49 20.40 -20.70
CA ASP A 378 -6.47 20.89 -21.61
C ASP A 378 -6.14 19.85 -22.69
N SER A 379 -6.12 20.30 -23.95
CA SER A 379 -5.81 19.46 -25.11
C SER A 379 -4.33 19.50 -25.52
N ARG A 380 -3.48 20.17 -24.73
CA ARG A 380 -2.03 20.20 -25.01
C ARG A 380 -1.44 18.81 -25.05
N PHE A 381 -0.33 18.71 -25.77
CA PHE A 381 0.44 17.47 -25.85
C PHE A 381 1.95 17.79 -25.80
N PRO A 382 2.76 17.10 -24.96
CA PRO A 382 2.40 16.04 -24.00
C PRO A 382 1.33 16.47 -23.00
N MET A 383 0.53 15.50 -22.51
CA MET A 383 -0.65 15.76 -21.69
C MET A 383 -0.32 16.23 -20.27
N THR A 384 -1.26 16.95 -19.65
CA THR A 384 -1.19 17.21 -18.20
C THR A 384 -1.53 15.96 -17.40
N PRO A 385 -0.97 15.75 -16.21
CA PRO A 385 -1.36 14.63 -15.34
C PRO A 385 -2.85 14.67 -14.98
N GLN A 386 -3.42 15.85 -14.77
CA GLN A 386 -4.84 16.05 -14.48
C GLN A 386 -5.74 15.57 -15.62
N ARG A 387 -5.36 15.84 -16.87
CA ARG A 387 -6.08 15.34 -18.04
C ARG A 387 -6.05 13.82 -18.11
N ILE A 388 -4.89 13.21 -17.86
CA ILE A 388 -4.73 11.75 -17.84
C ILE A 388 -5.64 11.14 -16.77
N LEU A 389 -5.58 11.64 -15.53
CA LEU A 389 -6.37 11.12 -14.41
C LEU A 389 -7.88 11.25 -14.65
N LYS A 390 -8.32 12.40 -15.21
CA LYS A 390 -9.72 12.63 -15.58
C LYS A 390 -10.19 11.59 -16.61
N ASP A 391 -9.46 11.43 -17.70
CA ASP A 391 -9.85 10.52 -18.78
C ASP A 391 -9.85 9.06 -18.31
N VAL A 392 -8.90 8.66 -17.46
CA VAL A 392 -8.91 7.34 -16.81
C VAL A 392 -10.18 7.15 -15.98
N LYS A 393 -10.52 8.12 -15.13
CA LYS A 393 -11.73 8.04 -14.28
C LYS A 393 -13.02 7.93 -15.08
N GLU A 394 -13.09 8.57 -16.23
CA GLU A 394 -14.28 8.55 -17.09
C GLU A 394 -14.47 7.23 -17.86
N VAL A 395 -13.38 6.47 -18.06
CA VAL A 395 -13.41 5.23 -18.88
C VAL A 395 -13.50 3.95 -18.04
N ILE A 396 -12.80 3.90 -16.89
CA ILE A 396 -12.78 2.69 -16.08
C ILE A 396 -14.09 2.49 -15.29
N PRO A 397 -14.53 1.23 -15.08
CA PRO A 397 -15.64 0.94 -14.17
C PRO A 397 -15.38 1.45 -12.75
N GLU A 398 -16.44 1.81 -12.03
CA GLU A 398 -16.33 2.28 -10.64
C GLU A 398 -15.74 1.24 -9.69
N ASP A 399 -15.94 -0.04 -9.97
CA ASP A 399 -15.44 -1.18 -9.20
C ASP A 399 -14.11 -1.75 -9.74
N ALA A 400 -13.42 -1.01 -10.61
CA ALA A 400 -12.10 -1.37 -11.08
C ALA A 400 -11.06 -1.27 -9.95
N HIS A 401 -10.17 -2.26 -9.86
CA HIS A 401 -9.03 -2.19 -8.95
C HIS A 401 -7.89 -1.38 -9.57
N ILE A 402 -7.45 -0.35 -8.86
CA ILE A 402 -6.42 0.59 -9.30
C ILE A 402 -5.18 0.42 -8.44
N PHE A 403 -4.05 0.13 -9.07
CA PHE A 403 -2.75 0.02 -8.44
C PHE A 403 -1.89 1.21 -8.86
N THR A 404 -1.58 2.10 -7.92
CA THR A 404 -0.72 3.25 -8.23
C THR A 404 0.75 2.93 -7.94
N ASP A 405 1.64 3.64 -8.60
CA ASP A 405 3.07 3.63 -8.32
C ASP A 405 3.49 4.91 -7.59
N VAL A 406 4.75 5.28 -7.63
CA VAL A 406 5.30 6.47 -6.95
C VAL A 406 5.24 7.70 -7.86
N GLY A 407 4.86 8.86 -7.32
CA GLY A 407 4.81 10.13 -8.02
C GLY A 407 3.40 10.63 -8.31
N TRP A 408 3.20 11.38 -9.41
CA TRP A 408 1.91 11.96 -9.79
C TRP A 408 0.79 10.93 -9.94
N ASN A 409 1.10 9.74 -10.43
CA ASN A 409 0.16 8.63 -10.54
C ASN A 409 -0.44 8.19 -9.20
N LYS A 410 0.20 8.53 -8.07
CA LYS A 410 -0.29 8.29 -6.70
C LYS A 410 -0.81 9.58 -6.07
N ASN A 411 0.02 10.61 -6.04
CA ASN A 411 -0.28 11.86 -5.35
C ASN A 411 -1.47 12.59 -6.01
N GLY A 412 -1.50 12.62 -7.34
CA GLY A 412 -2.62 13.16 -8.11
C GLY A 412 -3.90 12.34 -7.94
N VAL A 413 -3.79 11.01 -7.93
CA VAL A 413 -4.95 10.14 -7.64
C VAL A 413 -5.54 10.45 -6.27
N ALA A 414 -4.71 10.67 -5.26
CA ALA A 414 -5.18 11.00 -3.93
C ALA A 414 -5.95 12.33 -3.84
N GLN A 415 -5.64 13.28 -4.72
CA GLN A 415 -6.26 14.61 -4.78
C GLN A 415 -7.45 14.70 -5.75
N GLU A 416 -7.31 14.08 -6.92
CA GLU A 416 -8.17 14.33 -8.10
C GLU A 416 -9.15 13.18 -8.38
N PHE A 417 -8.92 11.99 -7.80
CA PHE A 417 -9.61 10.77 -8.20
C PHE A 417 -10.64 10.33 -7.15
N ASP A 418 -11.93 10.47 -7.49
CA ASP A 418 -13.01 10.00 -6.59
C ASP A 418 -13.11 8.46 -6.65
N VAL A 419 -12.78 7.80 -5.57
CA VAL A 419 -12.99 6.36 -5.35
C VAL A 419 -14.36 6.15 -4.72
N THR A 420 -15.29 5.54 -5.46
CA THR A 420 -16.68 5.37 -5.02
C THR A 420 -16.93 4.04 -4.31
N VAL A 421 -16.15 3.01 -4.66
CA VAL A 421 -16.24 1.67 -4.07
C VAL A 421 -15.08 1.46 -3.10
N PRO A 422 -15.34 1.25 -1.80
CA PRO A 422 -14.28 1.00 -0.82
C PRO A 422 -13.41 -0.21 -1.17
N GLY A 423 -12.09 -0.10 -0.90
CA GLY A 423 -11.14 -1.20 -1.09
C GLY A 423 -10.72 -1.47 -2.54
N THR A 424 -11.01 -0.56 -3.49
CA THR A 424 -10.64 -0.72 -4.92
C THR A 424 -9.38 0.04 -5.32
N ILE A 425 -8.81 0.85 -4.43
CA ILE A 425 -7.56 1.58 -4.68
C ILE A 425 -6.42 1.01 -3.82
N HIS A 426 -5.26 0.83 -4.43
CA HIS A 426 -4.10 0.20 -3.80
C HIS A 426 -2.85 1.04 -4.01
N HIS A 427 -2.37 1.64 -2.94
CA HIS A 427 -1.14 2.44 -2.90
C HIS A 427 -0.01 1.67 -2.21
N SER A 428 1.23 1.86 -2.68
CA SER A 428 2.42 1.61 -1.88
C SER A 428 2.78 2.92 -1.16
N SER A 429 2.60 2.97 0.15
CA SER A 429 2.80 4.22 0.90
C SER A 429 3.84 4.11 2.01
N GLY A 430 3.88 3.01 2.74
CA GLY A 430 4.82 2.85 3.85
C GLY A 430 6.28 2.79 3.40
N LEU A 431 6.60 1.96 2.43
CA LEU A 431 7.92 1.89 1.78
C LEU A 431 7.99 2.77 0.54
N ALA A 432 6.87 2.94 -0.15
CA ALA A 432 6.75 3.73 -1.37
C ALA A 432 7.75 3.30 -2.47
N THR A 433 7.84 1.99 -2.72
CA THR A 433 8.78 1.47 -3.72
C THR A 433 8.29 1.68 -5.15
N MET A 434 9.17 2.18 -6.02
CA MET A 434 8.92 2.22 -7.45
C MET A 434 8.79 0.78 -8.02
N GLY A 435 7.97 0.61 -9.05
CA GLY A 435 7.68 -0.70 -9.67
C GLY A 435 6.57 -1.49 -8.96
N PHE A 436 6.00 -0.97 -7.88
CA PHE A 436 4.88 -1.60 -7.18
C PHE A 436 3.68 -1.78 -8.11
N GLY A 437 3.19 -0.70 -8.71
CA GLY A 437 2.02 -0.73 -9.58
C GLY A 437 2.18 -1.69 -10.75
N ALA A 438 3.38 -1.73 -11.36
CA ALA A 438 3.68 -2.61 -12.48
C ALA A 438 3.44 -4.10 -12.18
N SER A 439 3.78 -4.53 -10.98
CA SER A 439 3.76 -5.93 -10.58
C SER A 439 2.53 -6.29 -9.74
N ALA A 440 2.09 -5.41 -8.85
CA ALA A 440 0.94 -5.65 -7.96
C ALA A 440 -0.38 -5.84 -8.72
N VAL A 441 -0.54 -5.16 -9.86
CA VAL A 441 -1.73 -5.33 -10.73
C VAL A 441 -1.92 -6.76 -11.22
N LEU A 442 -0.82 -7.52 -11.41
CA LEU A 442 -0.88 -8.94 -11.76
C LEU A 442 -1.62 -9.74 -10.68
N GLY A 443 -1.17 -9.59 -9.43
CA GLY A 443 -1.79 -10.25 -8.28
C GLY A 443 -3.22 -9.80 -8.06
N GLY A 444 -3.49 -8.50 -8.21
CA GLY A 444 -4.85 -7.96 -8.13
C GLY A 444 -5.78 -8.58 -9.16
N LYS A 445 -5.33 -8.75 -10.41
CA LYS A 445 -6.13 -9.40 -11.46
C LYS A 445 -6.35 -10.89 -11.21
N VAL A 446 -5.34 -11.57 -10.65
CA VAL A 446 -5.47 -12.98 -10.24
C VAL A 446 -6.49 -13.13 -9.11
N ALA A 447 -6.52 -12.18 -8.17
CA ALA A 447 -7.46 -12.15 -7.04
C ALA A 447 -8.90 -11.78 -7.46
N ALA A 448 -9.04 -10.94 -8.48
CA ALA A 448 -10.33 -10.45 -8.98
C ALA A 448 -10.44 -10.66 -10.51
N PRO A 449 -10.57 -11.92 -10.97
CA PRO A 449 -10.51 -12.24 -12.40
C PRO A 449 -11.62 -11.60 -13.24
N ASP A 450 -12.77 -11.31 -12.64
CA ASP A 450 -13.92 -10.70 -13.31
C ASP A 450 -13.90 -9.16 -13.29
N LYS A 451 -12.94 -8.56 -12.55
CA LYS A 451 -12.83 -7.11 -12.45
C LYS A 451 -11.78 -6.56 -13.41
N ILE A 452 -11.96 -5.32 -13.81
CA ILE A 452 -10.88 -4.55 -14.46
C ILE A 452 -9.83 -4.23 -13.40
N CYS A 453 -8.56 -4.49 -13.73
CA CYS A 453 -7.42 -4.13 -12.89
C CYS A 453 -6.45 -3.31 -13.72
N ILE A 454 -6.11 -2.12 -13.25
CA ILE A 454 -5.20 -1.19 -13.93
C ILE A 454 -4.04 -0.79 -13.02
N ALA A 455 -2.89 -0.57 -13.61
CA ALA A 455 -1.75 0.10 -12.97
C ALA A 455 -1.62 1.52 -13.53
N LEU A 456 -1.62 2.53 -12.64
CA LEU A 456 -1.21 3.89 -12.97
C LEU A 456 0.24 4.06 -12.54
N ILE A 457 1.15 4.25 -13.48
CA ILE A 457 2.59 4.19 -13.22
C ILE A 457 3.37 5.19 -14.08
N GLY A 458 4.39 5.82 -13.49
CA GLY A 458 5.35 6.62 -14.26
C GLY A 458 6.32 5.74 -15.05
N ASP A 459 6.94 6.32 -16.08
CA ASP A 459 7.94 5.64 -16.91
C ASP A 459 9.16 5.15 -16.09
N GLY A 460 9.60 5.94 -15.12
CA GLY A 460 10.67 5.53 -14.19
C GLY A 460 10.27 4.33 -13.32
N GLY A 461 9.03 4.29 -12.83
CA GLY A 461 8.50 3.16 -12.06
C GLY A 461 8.32 1.90 -12.91
N PHE A 462 7.77 2.05 -14.12
CA PHE A 462 7.58 0.93 -15.04
C PHE A 462 8.93 0.32 -15.46
N GLY A 463 9.94 1.17 -15.64
CA GLY A 463 11.29 0.75 -16.00
C GLY A 463 12.01 -0.11 -14.95
N VAL A 464 11.51 -0.16 -13.70
CA VAL A 464 12.10 -1.01 -12.65
C VAL A 464 11.81 -2.49 -12.92
N ASN A 465 10.58 -2.85 -13.32
CA ASN A 465 10.13 -4.24 -13.43
C ASN A 465 9.34 -4.53 -14.73
N PRO A 466 9.81 -4.20 -15.93
CA PRO A 466 9.08 -4.46 -17.19
C PRO A 466 8.88 -5.96 -17.47
N THR A 467 9.64 -6.82 -16.77
CA THR A 467 9.51 -8.29 -16.87
C THR A 467 8.14 -8.81 -16.39
N CYS A 468 7.35 -7.98 -15.70
CA CYS A 468 5.96 -8.28 -15.33
C CYS A 468 5.08 -8.56 -16.58
N LEU A 469 5.41 -7.97 -17.72
CA LEU A 469 4.75 -8.22 -19.00
C LEU A 469 4.84 -9.70 -19.43
N ALA A 470 6.02 -10.31 -19.27
CA ALA A 470 6.20 -11.73 -19.59
C ALA A 470 5.31 -12.63 -18.71
N THR A 471 5.19 -12.31 -17.42
CA THR A 471 4.30 -13.02 -16.50
C THR A 471 2.85 -12.90 -16.95
N ALA A 472 2.41 -11.71 -17.34
CA ALA A 472 1.03 -11.51 -17.80
C ALA A 472 0.69 -12.34 -19.04
N VAL A 473 1.59 -12.38 -20.01
CA VAL A 473 1.40 -13.18 -21.24
C VAL A 473 1.40 -14.67 -20.94
N GLU A 474 2.42 -15.15 -20.19
CA GLU A 474 2.58 -16.56 -19.88
C GLU A 474 1.42 -17.12 -19.05
N GLN A 475 0.91 -16.33 -18.12
CA GLN A 475 -0.13 -16.75 -17.19
C GLN A 475 -1.55 -16.31 -17.61
N GLY A 476 -1.69 -15.62 -18.74
CA GLY A 476 -2.99 -15.14 -19.23
C GLY A 476 -3.63 -14.11 -18.31
N ILE A 477 -2.85 -13.24 -17.68
CA ILE A 477 -3.33 -12.23 -16.73
C ILE A 477 -3.72 -10.96 -17.48
N ALA A 478 -5.01 -10.72 -17.64
CA ALA A 478 -5.59 -9.63 -18.42
C ALA A 478 -5.71 -8.33 -17.61
N CYS A 479 -4.60 -7.65 -17.36
CA CYS A 479 -4.57 -6.33 -16.72
C CYS A 479 -4.08 -5.24 -17.68
N THR A 480 -4.20 -3.96 -17.30
CA THR A 480 -3.74 -2.82 -18.09
C THR A 480 -2.69 -2.01 -17.34
N TRP A 481 -1.61 -1.66 -18.02
CA TRP A 481 -0.64 -0.65 -17.56
C TRP A 481 -0.90 0.65 -18.29
N ILE A 482 -1.06 1.75 -17.54
CA ILE A 482 -1.14 3.12 -18.04
C ILE A 482 0.16 3.81 -17.63
N VAL A 483 1.08 3.94 -18.59
CA VAL A 483 2.41 4.51 -18.35
C VAL A 483 2.37 6.01 -18.62
N MET A 484 2.39 6.81 -17.55
CA MET A 484 2.46 8.27 -17.58
C MET A 484 3.93 8.68 -17.83
N ASN A 485 4.30 8.78 -19.12
CA ASN A 485 5.69 8.94 -19.55
C ASN A 485 6.07 10.41 -19.65
N ASN A 486 6.84 10.92 -18.70
CA ASN A 486 7.41 12.27 -18.69
C ASN A 486 8.93 12.30 -18.87
N SER A 487 9.58 11.19 -19.16
CA SER A 487 11.03 11.05 -19.33
C SER A 487 11.83 11.55 -18.12
N ALA A 488 11.34 11.28 -16.90
CA ALA A 488 11.96 11.76 -15.67
C ALA A 488 11.47 10.99 -14.42
N PHE A 489 12.27 11.03 -13.37
CA PHE A 489 11.81 10.85 -12.00
C PHE A 489 11.12 12.16 -11.54
N GLY A 490 9.91 12.42 -12.05
CA GLY A 490 9.30 13.75 -12.06
C GLY A 490 9.14 14.39 -10.68
N THR A 491 8.71 13.62 -9.66
CA THR A 491 8.59 14.13 -8.28
C THR A 491 9.95 14.59 -7.74
N ILE A 492 11.01 13.81 -7.97
CA ILE A 492 12.35 14.14 -7.50
C ILE A 492 12.93 15.31 -8.30
N ALA A 493 12.71 15.36 -9.62
CA ALA A 493 13.10 16.50 -10.45
C ALA A 493 12.44 17.81 -9.96
N GLY A 494 11.16 17.74 -9.57
CA GLY A 494 10.45 18.89 -8.98
C GLY A 494 11.07 19.35 -7.66
N LEU A 495 11.36 18.41 -6.75
CA LEU A 495 11.99 18.71 -5.47
C LEU A 495 13.42 19.26 -5.65
N GLU A 496 14.23 18.65 -6.51
CA GLU A 496 15.59 19.10 -6.81
C GLU A 496 15.57 20.51 -7.40
N ASN A 497 14.70 20.76 -8.37
CA ASN A 497 14.57 22.08 -8.98
C ASN A 497 14.14 23.14 -7.95
N ALA A 498 13.19 22.84 -7.09
CA ALA A 498 12.70 23.77 -6.08
C ALA A 498 13.75 24.11 -5.02
N ASN A 499 14.64 23.16 -4.67
CA ASN A 499 15.65 23.32 -3.62
C ASN A 499 17.00 23.83 -4.16
N TYR A 500 17.41 23.36 -5.34
CA TYR A 500 18.77 23.56 -5.86
C TYR A 500 18.81 24.20 -7.25
N GLY A 501 17.65 24.44 -7.89
CA GLY A 501 17.57 25.05 -9.22
C GLY A 501 18.14 24.17 -10.34
N THR A 502 18.22 22.86 -10.12
CA THR A 502 18.75 21.87 -11.08
C THR A 502 17.83 20.65 -11.19
N THR A 503 18.05 19.84 -12.21
CA THR A 503 17.39 18.54 -12.40
C THR A 503 18.40 17.46 -12.78
N PHE A 504 19.62 17.55 -12.22
CA PHE A 504 20.73 16.66 -12.55
C PHE A 504 20.45 15.23 -12.09
N GLY A 505 20.55 14.26 -13.03
CA GLY A 505 20.29 12.85 -12.73
C GLY A 505 18.81 12.47 -12.56
N THR A 506 17.88 13.42 -12.70
CA THR A 506 16.45 13.18 -12.51
C THR A 506 15.63 13.29 -13.79
N LYS A 507 16.13 13.99 -14.82
CA LYS A 507 15.60 13.95 -16.16
C LYS A 507 16.44 13.04 -17.05
N PHE A 508 15.79 12.31 -17.94
CA PHE A 508 16.47 11.35 -18.81
C PHE A 508 16.90 12.01 -20.12
N HIS A 509 18.18 11.92 -20.41
CA HIS A 509 18.79 12.51 -21.62
C HIS A 509 19.81 11.55 -22.22
N THR A 510 19.93 11.62 -23.55
CA THR A 510 21.07 11.06 -24.26
C THR A 510 22.33 11.92 -24.03
N PRO A 511 23.52 11.42 -24.33
CA PRO A 511 24.77 12.20 -24.16
C PRO A 511 24.81 13.54 -24.91
N ASP A 512 24.04 13.67 -26.00
CA ASP A 512 23.89 14.92 -26.77
C ASP A 512 22.82 15.87 -26.20
N GLY A 513 22.28 15.56 -25.02
CA GLY A 513 21.33 16.40 -24.29
C GLY A 513 19.86 16.31 -24.75
N LYS A 514 19.51 15.40 -25.66
CA LYS A 514 18.13 15.21 -26.09
C LYS A 514 17.38 14.40 -25.04
N THR A 515 16.12 14.79 -24.77
CA THR A 515 15.24 14.01 -23.92
C THR A 515 15.12 12.59 -24.45
N TYR A 516 15.22 11.61 -23.54
CA TYR A 516 15.18 10.19 -23.86
C TYR A 516 14.15 9.46 -23.02
N SER A 517 13.39 8.60 -23.63
CA SER A 517 12.61 7.54 -22.99
C SER A 517 12.59 6.34 -23.93
N PRO A 518 12.65 5.10 -23.43
CA PRO A 518 12.28 3.95 -24.23
C PRO A 518 10.86 4.10 -24.77
N SER A 519 10.55 3.49 -25.91
CA SER A 519 9.15 3.27 -26.30
C SER A 519 8.58 2.16 -25.44
N TRP A 520 7.80 2.51 -24.44
CA TRP A 520 7.20 1.51 -23.54
C TRP A 520 6.13 0.67 -24.25
N ALA A 521 5.40 1.27 -25.20
CA ALA A 521 4.53 0.52 -26.09
C ALA A 521 5.32 -0.51 -26.93
N GLY A 522 6.45 -0.11 -27.51
CA GLY A 522 7.32 -1.04 -28.26
C GLY A 522 7.93 -2.14 -27.37
N VAL A 523 8.28 -1.81 -26.11
CA VAL A 523 8.72 -2.83 -25.13
C VAL A 523 7.58 -3.82 -24.86
N ALA A 524 6.36 -3.36 -24.63
CA ALA A 524 5.21 -4.22 -24.39
C ALA A 524 4.92 -5.14 -25.58
N GLU A 525 4.94 -4.62 -26.80
CA GLU A 525 4.78 -5.40 -28.02
C GLU A 525 5.85 -6.48 -28.17
N ALA A 526 7.11 -6.16 -27.83
CA ALA A 526 8.20 -7.13 -27.84
C ALA A 526 8.02 -8.28 -26.83
N TYR A 527 7.28 -8.04 -25.73
CA TYR A 527 6.85 -9.08 -24.79
C TYR A 527 5.56 -9.81 -25.21
N GLY A 528 4.90 -9.38 -26.29
CA GLY A 528 3.65 -9.96 -26.76
C GLY A 528 2.39 -9.37 -26.11
N VAL A 529 2.49 -8.18 -25.54
CA VAL A 529 1.37 -7.41 -24.99
C VAL A 529 0.94 -6.36 -26.00
N ASP A 530 -0.35 -6.34 -26.36
CA ASP A 530 -0.89 -5.31 -27.24
C ASP A 530 -0.72 -3.92 -26.58
N ALA A 531 -0.28 -2.91 -27.37
CA ALA A 531 0.02 -1.61 -26.80
C ALA A 531 -0.32 -0.45 -27.72
N ILE A 532 -0.53 0.73 -27.12
CA ILE A 532 -0.71 2.00 -27.85
C ILE A 532 0.12 3.10 -27.15
N CYS A 533 0.99 3.77 -27.90
CA CYS A 533 1.53 5.07 -27.50
C CYS A 533 0.72 6.16 -28.18
N VAL A 534 -0.05 6.95 -27.40
CA VAL A 534 -0.89 8.02 -27.97
C VAL A 534 -0.04 9.18 -28.51
N LYS A 535 -0.54 9.87 -29.54
CA LYS A 535 0.14 10.97 -30.22
C LYS A 535 -0.55 12.32 -30.02
N SER A 536 -1.73 12.31 -29.41
CA SER A 536 -2.49 13.50 -29.03
C SER A 536 -3.33 13.21 -27.78
N ALA A 537 -3.80 14.25 -27.11
CA ALA A 537 -4.69 14.09 -25.95
C ALA A 537 -6.03 13.44 -26.35
N ASP A 538 -6.51 13.67 -27.55
CA ASP A 538 -7.80 13.14 -28.02
C ASP A 538 -7.76 11.64 -28.33
N GLU A 539 -6.56 11.08 -28.55
CA GLU A 539 -6.38 9.63 -28.75
C GLU A 539 -6.41 8.84 -27.43
N PHE A 540 -6.28 9.52 -26.28
CA PHE A 540 -6.06 8.81 -25.02
C PHE A 540 -7.31 8.05 -24.55
N LYS A 541 -8.50 8.67 -24.56
CA LYS A 541 -9.74 7.96 -24.20
C LYS A 541 -10.02 6.77 -25.11
N PRO A 542 -9.97 6.89 -26.45
CA PRO A 542 -10.10 5.73 -27.35
C PRO A 542 -9.07 4.61 -27.07
N ALA A 543 -7.84 4.97 -26.69
CA ALA A 543 -6.84 3.97 -26.32
C ALA A 543 -7.19 3.24 -25.01
N LEU A 544 -7.71 3.95 -24.01
CA LEU A 544 -8.21 3.36 -22.77
C LEU A 544 -9.40 2.43 -23.02
N GLU A 545 -10.35 2.83 -23.85
CA GLU A 545 -11.52 2.02 -24.23
C GLU A 545 -11.08 0.70 -24.85
N LYS A 546 -10.12 0.73 -25.80
CA LYS A 546 -9.51 -0.48 -26.39
C LYS A 546 -8.83 -1.36 -25.35
N ALA A 547 -8.11 -0.76 -24.38
CA ALA A 547 -7.49 -1.51 -23.30
C ALA A 547 -8.53 -2.22 -22.41
N MET A 548 -9.65 -1.56 -22.11
CA MET A 548 -10.76 -2.17 -21.37
C MET A 548 -11.43 -3.31 -22.14
N GLU A 549 -11.60 -3.16 -23.46
CA GLU A 549 -12.09 -4.22 -24.35
C GLU A 549 -11.14 -5.42 -24.37
N ALA A 550 -9.83 -5.18 -24.50
CA ALA A 550 -8.81 -6.22 -24.47
C ALA A 550 -8.84 -7.00 -23.13
N ASN A 551 -8.95 -6.30 -22.00
CA ASN A 551 -9.03 -6.95 -20.68
C ASN A 551 -10.29 -7.81 -20.53
N ARG A 552 -11.44 -7.35 -21.02
CA ARG A 552 -12.68 -8.18 -21.04
C ARG A 552 -12.55 -9.40 -21.96
N ALA A 553 -11.75 -9.28 -23.01
CA ALA A 553 -11.41 -10.39 -23.91
C ALA A 553 -10.29 -11.32 -23.38
N GLY A 554 -9.84 -11.12 -22.14
CA GLY A 554 -8.82 -11.95 -21.50
C GLY A 554 -7.38 -11.63 -21.92
N LYS A 555 -7.10 -10.41 -22.42
CA LYS A 555 -5.77 -10.00 -22.90
C LYS A 555 -5.21 -8.85 -22.08
N PRO A 556 -3.90 -8.89 -21.73
CA PRO A 556 -3.21 -7.74 -21.16
C PRO A 556 -3.05 -6.61 -22.19
N PHE A 557 -2.95 -5.37 -21.71
CA PHE A 557 -2.79 -4.20 -22.59
C PHE A 557 -1.92 -3.12 -21.93
N LEU A 558 -1.17 -2.35 -22.73
CA LEU A 558 -0.42 -1.19 -22.27
C LEU A 558 -0.83 0.07 -23.03
N VAL A 559 -1.12 1.14 -22.30
CA VAL A 559 -1.33 2.48 -22.87
C VAL A 559 -0.18 3.38 -22.41
N GLU A 560 0.66 3.84 -23.32
CA GLU A 560 1.68 4.83 -23.06
C GLU A 560 1.12 6.22 -23.32
N ALA A 561 1.11 7.04 -22.25
CA ALA A 561 0.60 8.40 -22.24
C ALA A 561 1.75 9.40 -22.05
N PRO A 562 2.30 9.99 -23.13
CA PRO A 562 3.27 11.06 -23.01
C PRO A 562 2.71 12.22 -22.17
N MET A 563 3.42 12.57 -21.11
CA MET A 563 3.01 13.53 -20.09
C MET A 563 4.02 14.68 -20.01
N GLU A 564 3.56 15.88 -19.63
CA GLU A 564 4.44 17.01 -19.37
C GLU A 564 5.49 16.67 -18.31
N ASN A 565 6.73 17.10 -18.58
CA ASN A 565 7.79 17.04 -17.57
C ASN A 565 7.67 18.25 -16.64
N ILE A 566 6.87 18.10 -15.58
CA ILE A 566 6.63 19.16 -14.61
C ILE A 566 7.79 19.22 -13.64
N VAL A 567 8.55 20.31 -13.68
CA VAL A 567 9.67 20.58 -12.76
C VAL A 567 9.24 21.41 -11.55
N VAL A 568 8.07 21.12 -11.03
CA VAL A 568 7.55 21.68 -9.77
C VAL A 568 7.10 20.53 -8.86
N PRO A 569 7.20 20.69 -7.54
CA PRO A 569 6.67 19.68 -6.61
C PRO A 569 5.18 19.43 -6.86
N THR A 570 4.72 18.23 -6.59
CA THR A 570 3.28 17.94 -6.56
C THR A 570 2.61 18.91 -5.57
N PRO A 571 1.51 19.59 -5.94
CA PRO A 571 0.83 20.51 -5.04
C PRO A 571 0.44 19.84 -3.73
N GLY A 572 0.63 20.56 -2.61
CA GLY A 572 0.32 20.07 -1.27
C GLY A 572 0.85 21.03 -0.21
N CYS A 573 0.75 20.61 1.05
CA CYS A 573 1.10 21.44 2.21
C CYS A 573 2.47 21.06 2.80
N TRP A 574 3.35 20.49 2.03
CA TRP A 574 4.69 20.11 2.46
C TRP A 574 5.75 20.98 1.81
N ASN A 575 6.64 21.55 2.64
CA ASN A 575 7.81 22.27 2.18
C ASN A 575 9.08 21.52 2.59
N ILE A 576 9.63 20.73 1.68
CA ILE A 576 10.83 19.93 1.93
C ILE A 576 12.09 20.78 2.18
N ASN A 577 12.08 22.05 1.79
CA ASN A 577 13.20 22.99 2.05
C ASN A 577 13.51 23.08 3.54
N ASP A 578 12.48 22.97 4.37
CA ASP A 578 12.61 23.06 5.84
C ASP A 578 13.44 21.90 6.41
N ILE A 579 13.58 20.80 5.66
CA ILE A 579 14.30 19.59 6.09
C ILE A 579 15.73 19.57 5.56
N TYR A 580 15.95 19.94 4.28
CA TYR A 580 17.25 19.73 3.62
C TYR A 580 18.32 20.74 4.00
N SER A 581 17.98 21.97 4.35
CA SER A 581 18.96 23.02 4.64
C SER A 581 18.54 23.92 5.80
N PRO A 582 18.26 23.36 7.00
CA PRO A 582 17.69 24.16 8.10
C PRO A 582 18.61 25.34 8.50
N ASN A 583 19.93 25.16 8.51
CA ASN A 583 20.87 26.22 8.86
C ASN A 583 20.87 27.38 7.86
N GLU A 584 20.75 27.12 6.56
CA GLU A 584 20.65 28.15 5.53
C GLU A 584 19.29 28.85 5.62
N LEU A 585 18.23 28.11 5.80
CA LEU A 585 16.88 28.66 5.97
C LEU A 585 16.75 29.52 7.23
N VAL A 586 17.46 29.16 8.31
CA VAL A 586 17.56 30.01 9.52
C VAL A 586 18.32 31.29 9.21
N LYS A 587 19.46 31.24 8.50
CA LYS A 587 20.22 32.43 8.08
C LYS A 587 19.40 33.36 7.19
N GLU A 588 18.56 32.81 6.34
CA GLU A 588 17.66 33.56 5.46
C GLU A 588 16.38 34.05 6.18
N GLY A 589 16.19 33.72 7.45
CA GLY A 589 14.98 34.06 8.22
C GLY A 589 13.74 33.30 7.80
N LYS A 590 13.87 32.25 6.98
CA LYS A 590 12.77 31.37 6.56
C LYS A 590 12.40 30.35 7.62
N LEU A 591 13.38 29.95 8.43
CA LEU A 591 13.15 29.14 9.63
C LEU A 591 13.67 29.87 10.86
N VAL A 592 13.03 29.57 11.99
CA VAL A 592 13.48 29.99 13.32
C VAL A 592 13.49 28.77 14.23
N GLN A 593 14.38 28.74 15.20
CA GLN A 593 14.36 27.71 16.21
C GLN A 593 13.35 28.08 17.30
N ASN A 594 12.40 27.19 17.60
CA ASN A 594 11.45 27.40 18.67
C ASN A 594 12.10 27.12 20.04
N GLU A 595 11.35 27.35 21.13
CA GLU A 595 11.81 27.14 22.52
C GLU A 595 12.21 25.69 22.85
N TYR A 596 11.81 24.73 21.97
CA TYR A 596 12.13 23.30 22.09
C TYR A 596 13.32 22.88 21.21
N GLY A 597 13.99 23.85 20.58
CA GLY A 597 15.14 23.58 19.71
C GLY A 597 14.80 23.10 18.30
N GLN A 598 13.51 23.15 17.92
CA GLN A 598 13.05 22.69 16.59
C GLN A 598 13.07 23.85 15.58
N PHE A 599 13.40 23.52 14.33
CA PHE A 599 13.31 24.46 13.23
C PHE A 599 11.88 24.54 12.71
N VAL A 600 11.28 25.72 12.77
CA VAL A 600 9.89 25.97 12.39
C VAL A 600 9.79 27.24 11.56
N ALA A 601 8.76 27.38 10.72
CA ALA A 601 8.49 28.63 10.04
C ALA A 601 8.25 29.77 11.08
N PRO A 602 8.64 31.03 10.78
CA PRO A 602 8.48 32.16 11.72
C PRO A 602 7.05 32.33 12.25
N SER A 603 6.05 32.01 11.43
CA SER A 603 4.62 32.01 11.81
C SER A 603 4.28 30.99 12.90
N HIS A 604 5.10 29.97 13.05
CA HIS A 604 4.93 28.87 14.02
C HIS A 604 5.89 28.94 15.21
N SER A 605 6.75 29.98 15.27
CA SER A 605 7.79 30.12 16.31
C SER A 605 7.26 30.25 17.73
N LYS A 606 6.04 30.77 17.88
CA LYS A 606 5.40 31.01 19.19
C LYS A 606 4.43 29.89 19.60
N SER A 607 4.26 28.93 18.77
CA SER A 607 3.29 27.87 19.00
C SER A 607 4.02 26.53 19.05
N HIS A 608 4.11 25.96 20.26
CA HIS A 608 3.81 24.56 20.46
C HIS A 608 4.99 23.61 20.60
N LYS A 609 4.94 22.88 21.74
CA LYS A 609 5.67 21.63 21.94
C LYS A 609 5.45 20.74 20.72
N ALA A 610 6.55 20.29 20.10
CA ALA A 610 6.45 19.07 19.32
C ALA A 610 5.98 17.96 20.25
N PRO A 611 5.16 17.05 19.78
CA PRO A 611 4.96 15.82 20.51
C PRO A 611 6.32 15.15 20.68
N ASN A 612 6.69 14.85 21.91
CA ASN A 612 7.85 14.04 22.26
C ASN A 612 7.64 12.62 21.74
#